data_7b12b53dc71d6adccdcb18080b421ae5
#
_entry.id   7b12b53dc71d6adccdcb18080b421ae5
#
_cell.length_a   1.000
_cell.length_b   1.000
_cell.length_c   1.000
_cell.angle_alpha   90.00
_cell.angle_beta   90.00
_cell.angle_gamma   90.00
#
_symmetry.space_group_name_H-M   'P 1'
#
loop_
_entity.id
_entity.type
_entity.pdbx_description
1 polymer ?
#
loop_
_entity_poly.entity_id
_entity_poly.type
_entity_poly.pdbx_seq_one_letter_code
_entity_poly.pdbx_strand_id
1 'polypeptide(L)'
;MTRHSFSALVTLALGFILFGTTSARARAQTTPQSAEAQPPAQTADDDDDAKLRPLEPDFTVVNLPTTLPLPMGAGNFHLTHRFVGVNWRRDDLSTIASNLFGFDGPAVIQLEYRIAVMKHLEAVVARTNFGRTIQFSGKYDAIHEGGSHPFGLSGIVSVEGENNFHSTNTSGTDIGYAPAIGVALSKALGRVASVYVDPIFVHNTQPIGGGAEKLNTFYVGLGARVRIAPSTFVVAEVSPRVSGYKPGDAEMAFALEKRVGGHVFSLVVVNAQATTYAQLARGANPETLYIGFNLARKFY
;
A
#
# COMPACT_ATOMS: atom_id res chain seq x y z
N MET A 1 25.83 1.77 16.44
CA MET A 1 24.77 1.42 17.39
C MET A 1 23.47 1.06 16.64
N THR A 2 23.47 0.07 15.76
CA THR A 2 22.36 -0.14 14.81
C THR A 2 21.97 -1.61 14.62
N ARG A 3 22.40 -2.52 15.49
CA ARG A 3 22.13 -3.98 15.29
C ARG A 3 20.95 -4.55 16.10
N HIS A 4 20.33 -3.81 17.00
CA HIS A 4 19.25 -4.37 17.86
C HIS A 4 17.81 -4.03 17.42
N SER A 5 17.61 -3.10 16.47
CA SER A 5 16.28 -2.68 16.06
C SER A 5 15.56 -3.68 15.13
N PHE A 6 16.32 -4.50 14.40
CA PHE A 6 15.75 -5.45 13.42
C PHE A 6 15.09 -6.67 14.07
N SER A 7 15.63 -7.14 15.20
CA SER A 7 15.12 -8.34 15.88
C SER A 7 13.77 -8.12 16.57
N ALA A 8 13.52 -6.90 17.08
CA ALA A 8 12.27 -6.60 17.76
C ALA A 8 11.05 -6.54 16.81
N LEU A 9 11.26 -6.06 15.59
CA LEU A 9 10.18 -5.96 14.58
C LEU A 9 9.74 -7.34 14.08
N VAL A 10 10.69 -8.26 13.91
CA VAL A 10 10.40 -9.63 13.47
C VAL A 10 9.64 -10.41 14.56
N THR A 11 9.93 -10.16 15.82
CA THR A 11 9.26 -10.83 16.95
C THR A 11 7.81 -10.38 17.12
N LEU A 12 7.51 -9.09 16.85
CA LEU A 12 6.14 -8.58 16.92
C LEU A 12 5.25 -9.14 15.79
N ALA A 13 5.81 -9.28 14.58
CA ALA A 13 5.10 -9.86 13.43
C ALA A 13 4.80 -11.36 13.61
N LEU A 14 5.70 -12.11 14.26
CA LEU A 14 5.48 -13.54 14.54
C LEU A 14 4.46 -13.78 15.67
N GLY A 15 4.36 -12.89 16.65
CA GLY A 15 3.43 -13.02 17.78
C GLY A 15 1.94 -13.00 17.36
N PHE A 16 1.61 -12.36 16.26
CA PHE A 16 0.23 -12.28 15.74
C PHE A 16 -0.23 -13.53 14.97
N ILE A 17 0.68 -14.41 14.56
CA ILE A 17 0.37 -15.61 13.75
C ILE A 17 -0.08 -16.81 14.62
N LEU A 18 0.17 -16.79 15.93
CA LEU A 18 -0.03 -17.95 16.80
C LEU A 18 -1.38 -18.04 17.54
N PHE A 19 -2.31 -17.09 17.35
CA PHE A 19 -3.59 -17.08 18.08
C PHE A 19 -4.82 -17.45 17.24
N GLY A 20 -4.73 -18.33 16.27
CA GLY A 20 -5.83 -18.61 15.35
C GLY A 20 -6.16 -20.08 15.07
N THR A 21 -6.02 -21.02 16.02
CA THR A 21 -6.56 -22.40 15.80
C THR A 21 -7.08 -23.04 17.08
N THR A 22 -8.29 -22.68 17.48
CA THR A 22 -9.12 -23.57 18.31
C THR A 22 -10.52 -23.62 17.72
N SER A 23 -10.77 -24.64 16.91
CA SER A 23 -12.10 -24.98 16.41
C SER A 23 -12.87 -25.73 17.50
N ALA A 24 -13.79 -25.06 18.18
CA ALA A 24 -14.78 -25.73 19.03
C ALA A 24 -15.89 -26.33 18.13
N ARG A 25 -15.95 -27.65 18.08
CA ARG A 25 -17.06 -28.38 17.47
C ARG A 25 -18.27 -28.32 18.38
N ALA A 26 -19.24 -27.49 18.09
CA ALA A 26 -20.58 -27.58 18.63
C ALA A 26 -21.40 -28.58 17.82
N ARG A 27 -21.90 -29.59 18.45
CA ARG A 27 -22.76 -30.64 17.89
C ARG A 27 -24.21 -30.15 17.98
N ALA A 28 -24.79 -29.69 16.86
CA ALA A 28 -26.21 -29.34 16.81
C ALA A 28 -27.03 -30.53 16.32
N GLN A 29 -28.14 -30.78 17.01
CA GLN A 29 -29.12 -31.81 16.72
C GLN A 29 -29.93 -31.42 15.46
N THR A 30 -30.15 -32.40 14.62
CA THR A 30 -30.88 -32.26 13.35
C THR A 30 -32.40 -32.39 13.59
N THR A 31 -33.15 -31.39 13.17
CA THR A 31 -34.56 -31.53 12.83
C THR A 31 -34.70 -31.38 11.29
N PRO A 32 -35.44 -32.24 10.60
CA PRO A 32 -35.53 -32.15 9.17
C PRO A 32 -36.52 -31.05 8.77
N GLN A 33 -36.00 -29.98 8.20
CA GLN A 33 -36.81 -28.93 7.56
C GLN A 33 -36.62 -29.02 6.04
N SER A 34 -37.76 -28.99 5.34
CA SER A 34 -37.91 -29.12 3.90
C SER A 34 -36.91 -28.29 3.09
N ALA A 35 -36.32 -28.93 2.12
CA ALA A 35 -35.41 -28.31 1.17
C ALA A 35 -36.14 -27.29 0.30
N GLU A 36 -36.08 -26.02 0.65
CA GLU A 36 -36.31 -24.91 -0.25
C GLU A 36 -34.98 -24.66 -0.99
N ALA A 37 -35.01 -24.79 -2.29
CA ALA A 37 -33.82 -24.67 -3.14
C ALA A 37 -33.24 -23.27 -3.00
N GLN A 38 -32.09 -23.16 -2.31
CA GLN A 38 -31.28 -21.95 -2.33
C GLN A 38 -30.83 -21.65 -3.76
N PRO A 39 -30.98 -20.41 -4.24
CA PRO A 39 -30.39 -20.02 -5.51
C PRO A 39 -28.88 -20.32 -5.48
N PRO A 40 -28.30 -20.77 -6.59
CA PRO A 40 -26.87 -21.04 -6.64
C PRO A 40 -26.12 -19.77 -6.23
N ALA A 41 -25.26 -19.91 -5.22
CA ALA A 41 -24.34 -18.85 -4.81
C ALA A 41 -23.59 -18.35 -6.04
N GLN A 42 -23.61 -17.05 -6.23
CA GLN A 42 -23.01 -16.35 -7.35
C GLN A 42 -21.54 -16.75 -7.52
N THR A 43 -21.27 -17.60 -8.49
CA THR A 43 -19.93 -17.97 -8.96
C THR A 43 -19.37 -16.94 -9.97
N ALA A 44 -20.05 -15.82 -10.18
CA ALA A 44 -19.70 -14.82 -11.19
C ALA A 44 -18.43 -14.00 -10.85
N ASP A 45 -18.02 -13.94 -9.57
CA ASP A 45 -16.85 -13.12 -9.16
C ASP A 45 -15.50 -13.84 -9.34
N ASP A 46 -15.48 -15.18 -9.44
CA ASP A 46 -14.22 -15.93 -9.54
C ASP A 46 -13.61 -15.89 -10.96
N ASP A 47 -14.42 -15.76 -12.00
CA ASP A 47 -13.93 -15.75 -13.38
C ASP A 47 -13.29 -14.42 -13.79
N ASP A 48 -13.72 -13.30 -13.23
CA ASP A 48 -13.14 -11.99 -13.54
C ASP A 48 -11.80 -11.77 -12.83
N ASP A 49 -11.63 -12.30 -11.63
CA ASP A 49 -10.35 -12.31 -10.93
C ASP A 49 -9.33 -13.26 -11.60
N ALA A 50 -9.77 -14.27 -12.34
CA ALA A 50 -8.90 -15.16 -13.11
C ALA A 50 -8.21 -14.43 -14.28
N LYS A 51 -8.77 -13.32 -14.79
CA LYS A 51 -8.15 -12.47 -15.81
C LYS A 51 -6.99 -11.63 -15.26
N LEU A 52 -6.92 -11.42 -13.96
CA LEU A 52 -5.83 -10.74 -13.29
C LEU A 52 -4.79 -11.75 -12.78
N ARG A 53 -3.55 -11.32 -12.64
CA ARG A 53 -2.48 -12.20 -12.14
C ARG A 53 -2.84 -12.73 -10.75
N PRO A 54 -2.91 -14.08 -10.56
CA PRO A 54 -3.39 -14.63 -9.28
C PRO A 54 -2.53 -14.30 -8.05
N LEU A 55 -1.25 -13.93 -8.27
CA LEU A 55 -0.30 -13.58 -7.21
C LEU A 55 -0.30 -12.09 -6.89
N GLU A 56 -0.93 -11.26 -7.70
CA GLU A 56 -1.04 -9.82 -7.51
C GLU A 56 -2.52 -9.45 -7.34
N PRO A 57 -3.06 -9.53 -6.12
CA PRO A 57 -4.47 -9.23 -5.90
C PRO A 57 -4.77 -7.73 -5.96
N ASP A 58 -3.76 -6.86 -5.76
CA ASP A 58 -3.91 -5.41 -5.72
C ASP A 58 -2.91 -4.68 -6.64
N PHE A 59 -3.21 -3.43 -6.96
CA PHE A 59 -2.40 -2.52 -7.78
C PHE A 59 -1.27 -1.85 -7.00
N THR A 60 -1.24 -2.06 -5.68
CA THR A 60 -0.16 -1.63 -4.80
C THR A 60 0.39 -2.81 -3.99
N VAL A 61 1.65 -2.74 -3.59
CA VAL A 61 2.25 -3.65 -2.60
C VAL A 61 1.63 -3.32 -1.23
N VAL A 62 2.05 -2.26 -0.59
CA VAL A 62 1.35 -1.55 0.49
C VAL A 62 1.12 -0.11 0.06
N ASN A 63 2.18 0.60 -0.32
CA ASN A 63 2.18 1.95 -0.90
C ASN A 63 2.84 1.99 -2.29
N LEU A 64 3.77 1.04 -2.57
CA LEU A 64 4.47 0.95 -3.86
C LEU A 64 3.55 0.39 -4.95
N PRO A 65 3.63 0.88 -6.19
CA PRO A 65 2.83 0.38 -7.30
C PRO A 65 3.24 -1.03 -7.72
N THR A 66 2.32 -1.79 -8.30
CA THR A 66 2.59 -3.07 -8.95
C THR A 66 2.51 -2.93 -10.48
N THR A 67 2.95 -3.96 -11.21
CA THR A 67 2.78 -4.05 -12.66
C THR A 67 1.43 -4.67 -13.05
N LEU A 68 0.51 -4.86 -12.10
CA LEU A 68 -0.81 -5.42 -12.39
C LEU A 68 -1.54 -4.49 -13.38
N PRO A 69 -1.95 -4.99 -14.55
CA PRO A 69 -2.69 -4.18 -15.52
C PRO A 69 -4.17 -4.10 -15.14
N LEU A 70 -4.77 -2.94 -15.38
CA LEU A 70 -6.21 -2.76 -15.26
C LEU A 70 -6.86 -2.98 -16.64
N PRO A 71 -7.86 -3.87 -16.79
CA PRO A 71 -8.57 -4.05 -18.05
C PRO A 71 -9.21 -2.75 -18.54
N MET A 72 -9.24 -2.54 -19.85
CA MET A 72 -9.80 -1.32 -20.44
C MET A 72 -11.24 -1.10 -19.99
N GLY A 73 -11.54 0.12 -19.52
CA GLY A 73 -12.85 0.50 -18.98
C GLY A 73 -13.11 0.06 -17.55
N ALA A 74 -12.22 -0.76 -16.96
CA ALA A 74 -12.31 -1.13 -15.56
C ALA A 74 -11.81 0.00 -14.67
N GLY A 75 -12.23 -0.04 -13.39
CA GLY A 75 -11.82 0.87 -12.35
C GLY A 75 -11.37 0.15 -11.08
N ASN A 76 -10.62 0.84 -10.25
CA ASN A 76 -10.28 0.39 -8.90
C ASN A 76 -10.41 1.57 -7.94
N PHE A 77 -11.06 1.33 -6.82
CA PHE A 77 -11.08 2.25 -5.67
C PHE A 77 -10.17 1.69 -4.59
N HIS A 78 -9.33 2.54 -4.03
CA HIS A 78 -8.42 2.18 -2.94
C HIS A 78 -8.55 3.19 -1.80
N LEU A 79 -8.80 2.69 -0.61
CA LEU A 79 -8.80 3.44 0.64
C LEU A 79 -7.59 3.00 1.46
N THR A 80 -6.77 3.96 1.86
CA THR A 80 -5.70 3.78 2.84
C THR A 80 -6.07 4.47 4.13
N HIS A 81 -5.91 3.80 5.26
CA HIS A 81 -6.14 4.34 6.58
C HIS A 81 -4.95 4.05 7.48
N ARG A 82 -4.38 5.06 8.12
CA ARG A 82 -3.30 4.94 9.10
C ARG A 82 -3.73 5.62 10.38
N PHE A 83 -3.78 4.88 11.47
CA PHE A 83 -4.08 5.40 12.79
C PHE A 83 -2.93 6.26 13.32
N VAL A 84 -3.12 6.92 14.47
CA VAL A 84 -2.04 7.68 15.10
C VAL A 84 -0.86 6.77 15.41
N GLY A 85 0.34 7.29 15.18
CA GLY A 85 1.55 6.56 15.45
C GLY A 85 1.82 6.37 16.94
N VAL A 86 2.31 5.20 17.26
CA VAL A 86 2.81 4.83 18.58
C VAL A 86 4.32 4.97 18.58
N ASN A 87 4.88 5.74 19.51
CA ASN A 87 6.33 5.81 19.70
C ASN A 87 6.80 4.63 20.54
N TRP A 88 7.20 3.54 19.88
CA TRP A 88 7.56 2.29 20.53
C TRP A 88 8.83 2.37 21.43
N ARG A 89 9.59 3.48 21.36
CA ARG A 89 10.77 3.73 22.23
C ARG A 89 10.46 4.55 23.47
N ARG A 90 9.43 5.39 23.41
CA ARG A 90 9.09 6.34 24.49
C ARG A 90 7.84 5.93 25.24
N ASP A 91 6.87 5.36 24.52
CA ASP A 91 5.61 4.96 25.12
C ASP A 91 5.79 3.60 25.79
N ASP A 92 5.37 3.50 27.03
CA ASP A 92 5.29 2.21 27.71
C ASP A 92 4.06 1.42 27.22
N LEU A 93 4.04 0.12 27.51
CA LEU A 93 2.97 -0.77 27.06
C LEU A 93 1.61 -0.35 27.58
N SER A 94 1.54 0.26 28.77
CA SER A 94 0.28 0.74 29.35
C SER A 94 -0.27 1.94 28.60
N THR A 95 0.58 2.88 28.21
CA THR A 95 0.22 4.03 27.37
C THR A 95 -0.25 3.58 25.99
N ILE A 96 0.47 2.65 25.38
CA ILE A 96 0.10 2.07 24.08
C ILE A 96 -1.27 1.39 24.14
N ALA A 97 -1.49 0.59 25.17
CA ALA A 97 -2.75 -0.13 25.35
C ALA A 97 -3.93 0.80 25.70
N SER A 98 -3.70 1.84 26.52
CA SER A 98 -4.74 2.81 26.90
C SER A 98 -5.24 3.64 25.71
N ASN A 99 -4.38 3.89 24.72
CA ASN A 99 -4.73 4.57 23.47
C ASN A 99 -5.19 3.58 22.38
N LEU A 100 -5.50 2.34 22.74
CA LEU A 100 -5.88 1.28 21.81
C LEU A 100 -4.95 1.23 20.58
N PHE A 101 -3.63 1.26 20.80
CA PHE A 101 -2.62 1.23 19.73
C PHE A 101 -2.77 2.36 18.70
N GLY A 102 -3.28 3.52 19.12
CA GLY A 102 -3.48 4.69 18.26
C GLY A 102 -4.88 4.80 17.63
N PHE A 103 -5.80 3.87 17.91
CA PHE A 103 -7.16 3.92 17.36
C PHE A 103 -7.97 5.13 17.82
N ASP A 104 -7.71 5.64 19.03
CA ASP A 104 -8.46 6.77 19.62
C ASP A 104 -8.01 8.15 19.06
N GLY A 105 -7.00 8.18 18.22
CA GLY A 105 -6.44 9.42 17.68
C GLY A 105 -6.91 9.76 16.26
N PRO A 106 -6.50 10.94 15.74
CA PRO A 106 -6.76 11.30 14.36
C PRO A 106 -6.05 10.34 13.39
N ALA A 107 -6.68 10.10 12.23
CA ALA A 107 -6.12 9.21 11.23
C ALA A 107 -5.65 9.94 9.98
N VAL A 108 -4.65 9.38 9.30
CA VAL A 108 -4.35 9.71 7.92
C VAL A 108 -5.15 8.79 7.01
N ILE A 109 -5.90 9.41 6.11
CA ILE A 109 -6.76 8.73 5.16
C ILE A 109 -6.38 9.17 3.75
N GLN A 110 -6.27 8.20 2.83
CA GLN A 110 -6.19 8.46 1.40
C GLN A 110 -7.32 7.74 0.68
N LEU A 111 -7.95 8.46 -0.21
CA LEU A 111 -8.87 7.93 -1.21
C LEU A 111 -8.18 7.98 -2.56
N GLU A 112 -8.15 6.87 -3.26
CA GLU A 112 -7.58 6.75 -4.60
C GLU A 112 -8.62 6.13 -5.53
N TYR A 113 -8.72 6.67 -6.73
CA TYR A 113 -9.48 6.08 -7.82
C TYR A 113 -8.58 5.93 -9.04
N ARG A 114 -8.59 4.73 -9.59
CA ARG A 114 -7.81 4.32 -10.76
C ARG A 114 -8.77 3.89 -11.86
N ILE A 115 -8.50 4.30 -13.10
CA ILE A 115 -9.27 3.91 -14.26
C ILE A 115 -8.35 3.60 -15.44
N ALA A 116 -8.64 2.53 -16.18
CA ALA A 116 -7.97 2.26 -17.44
C ALA A 116 -8.59 3.13 -18.55
N VAL A 117 -7.88 4.17 -18.95
CA VAL A 117 -8.32 5.14 -19.98
C VAL A 117 -8.09 4.64 -21.40
N MET A 118 -7.08 3.81 -21.58
CA MET A 118 -6.75 3.12 -22.82
C MET A 118 -6.12 1.76 -22.51
N LYS A 119 -5.98 0.93 -23.54
CA LYS A 119 -5.23 -0.32 -23.40
C LYS A 119 -3.83 -0.01 -22.87
N HIS A 120 -3.43 -0.66 -21.78
CA HIS A 120 -2.15 -0.49 -21.10
C HIS A 120 -1.92 0.86 -20.40
N LEU A 121 -2.88 1.79 -20.41
CA LEU A 121 -2.72 3.10 -19.79
C LEU A 121 -3.79 3.32 -18.72
N GLU A 122 -3.33 3.56 -17.50
CA GLU A 122 -4.15 3.88 -16.35
C GLU A 122 -3.96 5.35 -15.95
N ALA A 123 -5.05 6.00 -15.56
CA ALA A 123 -5.04 7.28 -14.88
C ALA A 123 -5.49 7.09 -13.44
N VAL A 124 -4.84 7.78 -12.52
CA VAL A 124 -5.09 7.68 -11.08
C VAL A 124 -5.23 9.06 -10.49
N VAL A 125 -6.23 9.24 -9.63
CA VAL A 125 -6.35 10.38 -8.75
C VAL A 125 -6.40 9.92 -7.30
N ALA A 126 -5.58 10.53 -6.47
CA ALA A 126 -5.57 10.25 -5.03
C ALA A 126 -5.68 11.53 -4.23
N ARG A 127 -6.35 11.46 -3.08
CA ARG A 127 -6.50 12.56 -2.13
C ARG A 127 -6.25 12.05 -0.72
N THR A 128 -5.26 12.63 -0.06
CA THR A 128 -5.00 12.36 1.36
C THR A 128 -5.20 13.61 2.22
N ASN A 129 -5.65 13.42 3.47
CA ASN A 129 -5.69 14.51 4.44
C ASN A 129 -4.29 14.88 4.97
N PHE A 130 -3.29 14.01 4.79
CA PHE A 130 -1.91 14.29 5.14
C PHE A 130 -1.34 15.35 4.20
N GLY A 131 -1.03 16.53 4.76
CA GLY A 131 -0.69 17.72 3.98
C GLY A 131 -1.81 18.22 3.05
N ARG A 132 -3.05 17.71 3.16
CA ARG A 132 -4.13 17.99 2.21
C ARG A 132 -3.68 17.79 0.76
N THR A 133 -2.94 16.71 0.52
CA THR A 133 -2.28 16.44 -0.75
C THR A 133 -3.25 15.83 -1.76
N ILE A 134 -3.20 16.32 -2.99
CA ILE A 134 -3.82 15.69 -4.16
C ILE A 134 -2.70 15.19 -5.06
N GLN A 135 -2.81 13.94 -5.54
CA GLN A 135 -1.88 13.35 -6.49
C GLN A 135 -2.64 12.92 -7.75
N PHE A 136 -2.09 13.26 -8.90
CA PHE A 136 -2.47 12.70 -10.19
C PHE A 136 -1.32 11.85 -10.70
N SER A 137 -1.61 10.64 -11.17
CA SER A 137 -0.59 9.79 -11.76
C SER A 137 -1.12 9.00 -12.95
N GLY A 138 -0.18 8.60 -13.80
CA GLY A 138 -0.40 7.71 -14.91
C GLY A 138 0.54 6.52 -14.83
N LYS A 139 0.05 5.32 -15.17
CA LYS A 139 0.86 4.12 -15.30
C LYS A 139 0.65 3.52 -16.68
N TYR A 140 1.76 3.24 -17.36
CA TYR A 140 1.76 2.57 -18.66
C TYR A 140 2.40 1.19 -18.54
N ASP A 141 1.62 0.15 -18.80
CA ASP A 141 2.04 -1.25 -18.71
C ASP A 141 2.76 -1.64 -20.00
N ALA A 142 4.10 -1.56 -19.99
CA ALA A 142 4.95 -1.77 -21.14
C ALA A 142 5.20 -3.26 -21.42
N ILE A 143 5.42 -4.06 -20.37
CA ILE A 143 5.70 -5.49 -20.46
C ILE A 143 4.86 -6.24 -19.43
N HIS A 144 4.12 -7.25 -19.89
CA HIS A 144 3.42 -8.18 -18.99
C HIS A 144 4.25 -9.44 -18.81
N GLU A 145 4.42 -9.84 -17.57
CA GLU A 145 5.03 -11.12 -17.26
C GLU A 145 4.13 -12.26 -17.76
N GLY A 146 4.74 -13.22 -18.46
CA GLY A 146 4.08 -14.38 -19.03
C GLY A 146 4.51 -14.61 -20.48
N GLY A 147 4.28 -15.80 -21.00
CA GLY A 147 4.75 -16.18 -22.32
C GLY A 147 6.26 -16.09 -22.46
N SER A 148 6.72 -15.15 -23.29
CA SER A 148 8.16 -14.90 -23.55
C SER A 148 8.80 -13.92 -22.57
N HIS A 149 8.01 -13.25 -21.74
CA HIS A 149 8.50 -12.19 -20.82
C HIS A 149 8.65 -12.71 -19.39
N PRO A 150 9.87 -12.71 -18.83
CA PRO A 150 10.13 -13.29 -17.50
C PRO A 150 9.80 -12.30 -16.35
N PHE A 151 9.35 -11.07 -16.62
CA PHE A 151 9.02 -10.04 -15.64
C PHE A 151 7.96 -9.08 -16.21
N GLY A 152 7.30 -8.34 -15.32
CA GLY A 152 6.43 -7.21 -15.64
C GLY A 152 7.20 -5.89 -15.55
N LEU A 153 6.85 -4.92 -16.40
CA LEU A 153 7.42 -3.58 -16.42
C LEU A 153 6.34 -2.55 -16.71
N SER A 154 6.23 -1.53 -15.86
CA SER A 154 5.34 -0.39 -16.08
C SER A 154 6.08 0.92 -15.84
N GLY A 155 5.90 1.90 -16.74
CA GLY A 155 6.34 3.28 -16.54
C GLY A 155 5.33 4.07 -15.70
N ILE A 156 5.80 4.97 -14.85
CA ILE A 156 4.98 5.77 -13.95
C ILE A 156 5.37 7.23 -14.10
N VAL A 157 4.35 8.09 -14.16
CA VAL A 157 4.50 9.54 -14.03
C VAL A 157 3.49 10.04 -13.00
N SER A 158 3.86 11.02 -12.20
CA SER A 158 2.93 11.64 -11.28
C SER A 158 3.24 13.11 -11.02
N VAL A 159 2.25 13.81 -10.52
CA VAL A 159 2.40 15.13 -9.91
C VAL A 159 1.51 15.19 -8.69
N GLU A 160 2.05 15.66 -7.59
CA GLU A 160 1.27 15.93 -6.39
C GLU A 160 1.47 17.36 -5.92
N GLY A 161 0.46 17.88 -5.22
CA GLY A 161 0.49 19.18 -4.60
C GLY A 161 -0.11 19.16 -3.22
N GLU A 162 0.62 19.70 -2.26
CA GLU A 162 0.13 19.90 -0.90
C GLU A 162 -0.87 21.06 -0.84
N ASN A 163 -1.65 21.10 0.23
CA ASN A 163 -2.69 22.11 0.45
C ASN A 163 -3.61 22.29 -0.76
N ASN A 164 -3.97 21.19 -1.44
CA ASN A 164 -4.81 21.18 -2.65
C ASN A 164 -4.22 22.02 -3.79
N PHE A 165 -2.92 21.93 -4.02
CA PHE A 165 -2.17 22.74 -4.99
C PHE A 165 -2.18 24.26 -4.71
N HIS A 166 -2.50 24.67 -3.49
CA HIS A 166 -2.41 26.07 -3.11
C HIS A 166 -1.07 26.35 -2.43
N SER A 167 -0.42 27.45 -2.78
CA SER A 167 0.77 27.90 -2.07
C SER A 167 0.43 28.18 -0.61
N THR A 168 1.25 27.69 0.31
CA THR A 168 1.18 28.05 1.74
C THR A 168 1.91 29.36 2.04
N ASN A 169 2.67 29.87 1.07
CA ASN A 169 3.50 31.05 1.21
C ASN A 169 2.77 32.28 0.69
N THR A 170 2.62 33.30 1.54
CA THR A 170 2.01 34.59 1.20
C THR A 170 2.79 35.36 0.13
N SER A 171 4.03 34.97 -0.17
CA SER A 171 4.88 35.57 -1.21
C SER A 171 4.63 35.05 -2.63
N GLY A 172 3.73 34.08 -2.82
CA GLY A 172 3.25 33.65 -4.14
C GLY A 172 4.26 32.85 -5.01
N THR A 173 5.48 32.62 -4.53
CA THR A 173 6.57 32.04 -5.33
C THR A 173 6.74 30.53 -5.16
N ASP A 174 6.06 29.90 -4.21
CA ASP A 174 6.21 28.48 -3.90
C ASP A 174 4.91 27.71 -4.08
N ILE A 175 4.70 27.26 -5.30
CA ILE A 175 3.70 26.23 -5.57
C ILE A 175 4.34 24.89 -5.19
N GLY A 176 3.79 24.25 -4.16
CA GLY A 176 4.32 22.98 -3.64
C GLY A 176 4.03 21.79 -4.56
N TYR A 177 4.58 21.82 -5.80
CA TYR A 177 4.49 20.69 -6.72
C TYR A 177 5.64 19.72 -6.49
N ALA A 178 5.33 18.44 -6.50
CA ALA A 178 6.31 17.36 -6.50
C ALA A 178 6.02 16.41 -7.66
N PRO A 179 6.50 16.71 -8.89
CA PRO A 179 6.45 15.76 -9.97
C PRO A 179 7.35 14.56 -9.69
N ALA A 180 6.93 13.38 -10.13
CA ALA A 180 7.74 12.17 -10.05
C ALA A 180 7.67 11.37 -11.35
N ILE A 181 8.76 10.65 -11.60
CA ILE A 181 8.86 9.67 -12.67
C ILE A 181 9.48 8.40 -12.10
N GLY A 182 8.99 7.27 -12.52
CA GLY A 182 9.48 5.99 -12.03
C GLY A 182 9.12 4.83 -12.92
N VAL A 183 9.55 3.67 -12.47
CA VAL A 183 9.28 2.39 -13.11
C VAL A 183 8.87 1.41 -12.02
N ALA A 184 7.83 0.62 -12.28
CA ALA A 184 7.53 -0.56 -11.51
C ALA A 184 8.01 -1.80 -12.26
N LEU A 185 8.75 -2.65 -11.56
CA LEU A 185 9.20 -3.95 -12.01
C LEU A 185 8.61 -5.01 -11.08
N SER A 186 8.07 -6.06 -11.63
CA SER A 186 7.63 -7.20 -10.84
C SER A 186 8.05 -8.52 -11.45
N LYS A 187 8.24 -9.52 -10.58
CA LYS A 187 8.50 -10.90 -10.99
C LYS A 187 7.80 -11.87 -10.07
N ALA A 188 7.02 -12.77 -10.66
CA ALA A 188 6.45 -13.89 -9.94
C ALA A 188 7.50 -14.99 -9.73
N LEU A 189 7.56 -15.51 -8.53
CA LEU A 189 8.39 -16.65 -8.13
C LEU A 189 7.49 -17.88 -7.97
N GLY A 190 7.21 -18.52 -9.11
CA GLY A 190 6.26 -19.62 -9.19
C GLY A 190 4.83 -19.16 -8.88
N ARG A 191 4.10 -19.92 -8.02
CA ARG A 191 2.72 -19.62 -7.60
C ARG A 191 2.64 -19.12 -6.16
N VAL A 192 3.78 -18.89 -5.52
CA VAL A 192 3.87 -18.65 -4.08
C VAL A 192 4.22 -17.21 -3.75
N ALA A 193 5.09 -16.56 -4.53
CA ALA A 193 5.57 -15.23 -4.20
C ALA A 193 5.69 -14.33 -5.42
N SER A 194 5.70 -13.01 -5.18
CA SER A 194 6.08 -11.98 -6.15
C SER A 194 7.03 -11.01 -5.49
N VAL A 195 7.98 -10.48 -6.26
CA VAL A 195 8.93 -9.45 -5.83
C VAL A 195 8.79 -8.22 -6.72
N TYR A 196 9.08 -7.07 -6.15
CA TYR A 196 8.90 -5.76 -6.78
C TYR A 196 10.14 -4.89 -6.59
N VAL A 197 10.48 -4.11 -7.61
CA VAL A 197 11.57 -3.14 -7.57
C VAL A 197 11.11 -1.88 -8.30
N ASP A 198 11.00 -0.77 -7.58
CA ASP A 198 10.41 0.47 -8.06
C ASP A 198 11.39 1.65 -7.90
N PRO A 199 12.30 1.87 -8.86
CA PRO A 199 13.12 3.09 -8.90
C PRO A 199 12.24 4.30 -9.24
N ILE A 200 12.18 5.27 -8.33
CA ILE A 200 11.35 6.46 -8.45
C ILE A 200 12.18 7.71 -8.13
N PHE A 201 12.14 8.68 -9.04
CA PHE A 201 12.70 10.00 -8.88
C PHE A 201 11.59 11.01 -8.63
N VAL A 202 11.74 11.80 -7.56
CA VAL A 202 10.82 12.86 -7.18
C VAL A 202 11.55 14.19 -7.26
N HIS A 203 11.01 15.11 -8.03
CA HIS A 203 11.44 16.49 -8.06
C HIS A 203 10.72 17.29 -6.98
N ASN A 204 11.43 18.19 -6.28
CA ASN A 204 10.88 19.01 -5.21
C ASN A 204 10.29 18.22 -4.02
N THR A 205 10.99 17.22 -3.55
CA THR A 205 10.61 16.58 -2.29
C THR A 205 10.67 17.61 -1.15
N GLN A 206 9.49 18.04 -0.67
CA GLN A 206 9.40 19.01 0.43
C GLN A 206 9.11 18.29 1.73
N PRO A 207 9.87 18.57 2.81
CA PRO A 207 9.49 18.10 4.13
C PRO A 207 8.23 18.82 4.61
N ILE A 208 7.32 18.08 5.22
CA ILE A 208 6.13 18.64 5.87
C ILE A 208 6.58 19.59 6.97
N GLY A 209 6.02 20.80 7.01
CA GLY A 209 6.37 21.81 8.01
C GLY A 209 7.36 22.86 7.55
N GLY A 210 7.71 22.91 6.25
CA GLY A 210 8.38 24.06 5.65
C GLY A 210 9.87 24.15 5.93
N GLY A 211 10.61 23.10 5.65
CA GLY A 211 12.09 23.18 5.52
C GLY A 211 12.47 23.92 4.24
N ALA A 212 13.52 24.73 4.28
CA ALA A 212 13.91 25.66 3.22
C ALA A 212 14.46 25.01 1.93
N GLU A 213 14.71 23.71 1.92
CA GLU A 213 15.36 23.05 0.77
C GLU A 213 14.43 22.11 0.04
N LYS A 214 14.10 22.50 -1.19
CA LYS A 214 13.47 21.61 -2.18
C LYS A 214 14.55 20.70 -2.73
N LEU A 215 14.54 19.43 -2.32
CA LEU A 215 15.52 18.44 -2.76
C LEU A 215 14.89 17.51 -3.78
N ASN A 216 15.67 17.20 -4.81
CA ASN A 216 15.34 16.10 -5.71
C ASN A 216 15.75 14.80 -5.02
N THR A 217 14.83 13.87 -4.88
CA THR A 217 15.08 12.62 -4.17
C THR A 217 14.89 11.44 -5.11
N PHE A 218 15.87 10.54 -5.11
CA PHE A 218 15.76 9.25 -5.77
C PHE A 218 15.71 8.15 -4.70
N TYR A 219 14.69 7.33 -4.77
CA TYR A 219 14.55 6.15 -3.93
C TYR A 219 14.25 4.91 -4.78
N VAL A 220 14.52 3.75 -4.21
CA VAL A 220 14.21 2.46 -4.82
C VAL A 220 13.28 1.71 -3.89
N GLY A 221 12.02 1.63 -4.26
CA GLY A 221 11.06 0.78 -3.58
C GLY A 221 11.40 -0.69 -3.80
N LEU A 222 11.38 -1.48 -2.76
CA LEU A 222 11.56 -2.93 -2.79
C LEU A 222 10.37 -3.57 -2.10
N GLY A 223 9.72 -4.51 -2.75
CA GLY A 223 8.54 -5.17 -2.23
C GLY A 223 8.58 -6.68 -2.40
N ALA A 224 7.86 -7.37 -1.53
CA ALA A 224 7.61 -8.81 -1.66
C ALA A 224 6.20 -9.14 -1.19
N ARG A 225 5.56 -10.06 -1.87
CA ARG A 225 4.27 -10.64 -1.48
C ARG A 225 4.40 -12.16 -1.51
N VAL A 226 4.04 -12.81 -0.40
CA VAL A 226 4.12 -14.26 -0.24
C VAL A 226 2.74 -14.81 0.08
N ARG A 227 2.25 -15.73 -0.72
CA ARG A 227 0.97 -16.43 -0.50
C ARG A 227 1.13 -17.45 0.61
N ILE A 228 0.38 -17.31 1.68
CA ILE A 228 0.36 -18.25 2.83
C ILE A 228 -0.90 -19.12 2.85
N ALA A 229 -1.96 -18.71 2.15
CA ALA A 229 -3.17 -19.49 1.91
C ALA A 229 -3.77 -19.07 0.55
N PRO A 230 -4.75 -19.78 -0.02
CA PRO A 230 -5.25 -19.54 -1.38
C PRO A 230 -5.60 -18.09 -1.70
N SER A 231 -6.07 -17.32 -0.72
CA SER A 231 -6.44 -15.91 -0.86
C SER A 231 -5.82 -15.02 0.23
N THR A 232 -4.76 -15.45 0.90
CA THR A 232 -4.12 -14.71 2.00
C THR A 232 -2.62 -14.59 1.73
N PHE A 233 -2.10 -13.38 1.93
CA PHE A 233 -0.72 -13.05 1.63
C PHE A 233 -0.07 -12.31 2.81
N VAL A 234 1.22 -12.52 3.00
CA VAL A 234 2.09 -11.64 3.78
C VAL A 234 2.83 -10.76 2.80
N VAL A 235 2.84 -9.48 3.09
CA VAL A 235 3.41 -8.45 2.23
C VAL A 235 4.43 -7.63 3.03
N ALA A 236 5.53 -7.29 2.40
CA ALA A 236 6.53 -6.39 2.96
C ALA A 236 7.04 -5.44 1.89
N GLU A 237 7.32 -4.19 2.28
CA GLU A 237 7.98 -3.22 1.41
C GLU A 237 8.96 -2.36 2.21
N VAL A 238 9.95 -1.81 1.51
CA VAL A 238 10.91 -0.83 2.02
C VAL A 238 11.31 0.12 0.91
N SER A 239 11.43 1.41 1.22
CA SER A 239 11.73 2.47 0.25
C SER A 239 13.01 3.24 0.63
N PRO A 240 14.22 2.63 0.49
CA PRO A 240 15.49 3.27 0.77
C PRO A 240 15.76 4.43 -0.21
N ARG A 241 16.14 5.59 0.35
CA ARG A 241 16.51 6.77 -0.42
C ARG A 241 17.99 6.69 -0.80
N VAL A 242 18.25 6.66 -2.10
CA VAL A 242 19.60 6.60 -2.67
C VAL A 242 20.26 7.98 -2.65
N SER A 243 19.51 9.02 -3.03
CA SER A 243 20.01 10.41 -3.07
C SER A 243 18.91 11.40 -2.70
N GLY A 244 19.29 12.65 -2.43
CA GLY A 244 18.39 13.75 -2.11
C GLY A 244 18.09 13.88 -0.62
N TYR A 245 16.83 14.01 -0.24
CA TYR A 245 16.40 14.18 1.14
C TYR A 245 16.70 12.94 1.99
N LYS A 246 17.56 13.08 2.98
CA LYS A 246 18.07 11.95 3.80
C LYS A 246 17.53 11.85 5.23
N PRO A 247 16.96 12.91 5.87
CA PRO A 247 16.54 12.82 7.26
C PRO A 247 15.54 11.66 7.51
N GLY A 248 15.59 11.11 8.72
CA GLY A 248 14.77 9.95 9.08
C GLY A 248 15.24 8.64 8.44
N ASP A 249 14.46 7.59 8.59
CA ASP A 249 14.73 6.26 8.04
C ASP A 249 14.02 6.05 6.69
N ALA A 250 14.34 4.95 6.03
CA ALA A 250 13.55 4.47 4.92
C ALA A 250 12.13 4.12 5.40
N GLU A 251 11.14 4.38 4.54
CA GLU A 251 9.80 3.84 4.79
C GLU A 251 9.87 2.31 4.75
N MET A 252 9.16 1.65 5.67
CA MET A 252 9.02 0.19 5.76
C MET A 252 7.59 -0.13 6.15
N ALA A 253 6.99 -1.08 5.44
CA ALA A 253 5.65 -1.56 5.74
C ALA A 253 5.56 -3.08 5.69
N PHE A 254 4.70 -3.61 6.54
CA PHE A 254 4.29 -5.02 6.56
C PHE A 254 2.77 -5.09 6.52
N ALA A 255 2.23 -6.07 5.80
CA ALA A 255 0.79 -6.28 5.77
C ALA A 255 0.42 -7.76 5.77
N LEU A 256 -0.73 -8.05 6.40
CA LEU A 256 -1.47 -9.27 6.17
C LEU A 256 -2.64 -8.92 5.24
N GLU A 257 -2.64 -9.52 4.07
CA GLU A 257 -3.58 -9.21 2.99
C GLU A 257 -4.52 -10.38 2.75
N LYS A 258 -5.81 -10.10 2.57
CA LYS A 258 -6.85 -11.07 2.26
C LYS A 258 -7.66 -10.60 1.07
N ARG A 259 -7.71 -11.43 0.00
CA ARG A 259 -8.61 -11.25 -1.14
C ARG A 259 -9.94 -11.94 -0.90
N VAL A 260 -11.04 -11.24 -1.16
CA VAL A 260 -12.40 -11.78 -1.09
C VAL A 260 -13.18 -11.24 -2.29
N GLY A 261 -13.36 -12.07 -3.32
CA GLY A 261 -13.91 -11.63 -4.59
C GLY A 261 -13.12 -10.48 -5.20
N GLY A 262 -13.77 -9.42 -5.64
CA GLY A 262 -13.12 -8.21 -6.15
C GLY A 262 -12.57 -7.27 -5.07
N HIS A 263 -12.60 -7.62 -3.78
CA HIS A 263 -12.05 -6.82 -2.69
C HIS A 263 -10.71 -7.36 -2.24
N VAL A 264 -9.85 -6.44 -1.80
CA VAL A 264 -8.61 -6.74 -1.08
C VAL A 264 -8.60 -5.97 0.24
N PHE A 265 -8.40 -6.69 1.33
CA PHE A 265 -8.28 -6.14 2.68
C PHE A 265 -6.86 -6.38 3.17
N SER A 266 -6.20 -5.35 3.66
CA SER A 266 -4.85 -5.47 4.22
C SER A 266 -4.81 -4.82 5.60
N LEU A 267 -4.37 -5.56 6.60
CA LEU A 267 -3.97 -5.01 7.89
C LEU A 267 -2.49 -4.64 7.80
N VAL A 268 -2.16 -3.41 8.11
CA VAL A 268 -0.84 -2.83 7.82
C VAL A 268 -0.17 -2.32 9.09
N VAL A 269 1.14 -2.54 9.20
CA VAL A 269 2.04 -1.88 10.15
C VAL A 269 3.13 -1.19 9.35
N VAL A 270 3.31 0.12 9.55
CA VAL A 270 4.24 0.95 8.78
C VAL A 270 4.91 2.00 9.68
N ASN A 271 6.13 2.42 9.35
CA ASN A 271 6.84 3.47 10.08
C ASN A 271 6.62 4.89 9.53
N ALA A 272 5.75 5.04 8.54
CA ALA A 272 5.42 6.33 7.92
C ALA A 272 3.91 6.48 7.71
N GLN A 273 3.41 7.70 7.72
CA GLN A 273 2.05 8.03 7.27
C GLN A 273 1.98 8.31 5.76
N ALA A 274 3.09 8.09 5.06
CA ALA A 274 3.23 8.34 3.63
C ALA A 274 2.30 7.45 2.81
N THR A 275 1.67 8.03 1.80
CA THR A 275 0.76 7.35 0.89
C THR A 275 0.95 7.78 -0.57
N THR A 276 1.80 8.79 -0.84
CA THR A 276 2.12 9.29 -2.18
C THR A 276 3.61 9.20 -2.47
N TYR A 277 4.03 9.30 -3.73
CA TYR A 277 5.43 9.12 -4.10
C TYR A 277 6.37 10.15 -3.47
N ALA A 278 5.96 11.42 -3.38
CA ALA A 278 6.79 12.41 -2.72
C ALA A 278 6.79 12.25 -1.19
N GLN A 279 5.69 11.78 -0.61
CA GLN A 279 5.65 11.46 0.82
C GLN A 279 6.57 10.27 1.16
N LEU A 280 6.64 9.24 0.32
CA LEU A 280 7.61 8.14 0.46
C LEU A 280 9.05 8.64 0.34
N ALA A 281 9.31 9.56 -0.60
CA ALA A 281 10.63 10.17 -0.76
C ALA A 281 11.08 10.99 0.46
N ARG A 282 10.16 11.47 1.30
CA ARG A 282 10.47 12.14 2.57
C ARG A 282 10.97 11.18 3.64
N GLY A 283 10.68 9.88 3.49
CA GLY A 283 11.06 8.84 4.44
C GLY A 283 10.14 8.78 5.66
N ALA A 284 10.64 8.18 6.71
CA ALA A 284 9.87 7.76 7.86
C ALA A 284 10.48 8.22 9.18
N ASN A 285 9.67 8.17 10.24
CA ASN A 285 10.14 8.37 11.60
C ASN A 285 10.64 7.02 12.17
N PRO A 286 11.91 6.91 12.55
CA PRO A 286 12.49 5.65 13.03
C PRO A 286 11.91 5.15 14.36
N GLU A 287 11.23 6.03 15.11
CA GLU A 287 10.72 5.70 16.45
C GLU A 287 9.21 5.47 16.48
N THR A 288 8.53 5.66 15.37
CA THR A 288 7.05 5.61 15.34
C THR A 288 6.56 4.50 14.42
N LEU A 289 5.63 3.72 14.91
CA LEU A 289 4.89 2.74 14.13
C LEU A 289 3.41 3.15 14.04
N TYR A 290 2.84 2.95 12.89
CA TYR A 290 1.44 3.22 12.59
C TYR A 290 0.76 1.90 12.24
N ILE A 291 -0.32 1.58 12.91
CA ILE A 291 -1.24 0.53 12.49
C ILE A 291 -2.23 1.14 11.50
N GLY A 292 -2.68 0.37 10.57
CA GLY A 292 -3.65 0.83 9.59
C GLY A 292 -4.23 -0.31 8.78
N PHE A 293 -5.01 0.05 7.78
CA PHE A 293 -5.54 -0.90 6.82
C PHE A 293 -5.63 -0.28 5.43
N ASN A 294 -5.57 -1.14 4.42
CA ASN A 294 -5.92 -0.81 3.05
C ASN A 294 -7.17 -1.60 2.65
N LEU A 295 -8.03 -0.97 1.89
CA LEU A 295 -9.20 -1.60 1.28
C LEU A 295 -9.23 -1.24 -0.20
N ALA A 296 -9.16 -2.24 -1.05
CA ALA A 296 -9.29 -2.06 -2.49
C ALA A 296 -10.55 -2.75 -3.03
N ARG A 297 -11.18 -2.15 -4.03
CA ARG A 297 -12.32 -2.72 -4.76
C ARG A 297 -12.12 -2.50 -6.25
N LYS A 298 -12.15 -3.60 -7.00
CA LYS A 298 -12.11 -3.60 -8.46
C LYS A 298 -13.54 -3.54 -9.03
N PHE A 299 -13.71 -2.77 -10.09
CA PHE A 299 -14.95 -2.62 -10.85
C PHE A 299 -14.65 -2.97 -12.32
N TYR A 300 -15.42 -3.91 -12.86
CA TYR A 300 -15.28 -4.40 -14.23
C TYR A 300 -16.53 -4.06 -15.05
#